data_1dfcc8ebde02d9938630be16644690ea
#
_entry.id   1dfcc8ebde02d9938630be16644690ea
#
_cell.length_a   1.000
_cell.length_b   1.000
_cell.length_c   1.000
_cell.angle_alpha   90.00
_cell.angle_beta   90.00
_cell.angle_gamma   90.00
#
_symmetry.space_group_name_H-M   'P 1'
#
loop_
_entity.id
_entity.type
_entity.pdbx_description
1 polymer ?
#
loop_
_entity_poly.entity_id
_entity_poly.type
_entity_poly.pdbx_seq_one_letter_code
_entity_poly.pdbx_strand_id
1 'polypeptide(L)'
;MTSGPRLLATVEGYAVEGGYDLPYAPTTCFAPAISLKHFDGPGEAANLWVEFESAVRHLPGLGFDGIRLTVEWARIEPRQGQIDQLALLRYLEMARFAKSLGLHVTVVIIDQAWPSWLGQEAWLLPWVVPHFVEHVKRVVTTMAGSIDNFILFANWAHLLNGFTEASCPPWRRRASDDAFRAQVQLRKMTDLILREKAVAPLLVNEWYVVDADDVKGLATLRSEGVRDEIHVRSILEGFGPTKCNAGILIRVGNEFQPR
;
A
#
# COMPACT_ATOMS: atom_id res chain seq x y z
N MET A 1 14.28 -16.67 20.31
CA MET A 1 12.82 -16.73 20.52
C MET A 1 12.19 -16.41 19.19
N THR A 2 11.61 -17.38 18.52
CA THR A 2 10.81 -17.15 17.30
C THR A 2 9.52 -16.47 17.78
N SER A 3 9.43 -15.17 17.54
CA SER A 3 8.19 -14.45 17.77
C SER A 3 7.13 -15.05 16.85
N GLY A 4 5.99 -15.43 17.41
CA GLY A 4 4.82 -15.83 16.62
C GLY A 4 4.37 -14.74 15.65
N PRO A 5 3.34 -14.99 14.85
CA PRO A 5 2.81 -13.98 13.93
C PRO A 5 2.34 -12.75 14.72
N ARG A 6 2.60 -11.56 14.17
CA ARG A 6 2.15 -10.29 14.76
C ARG A 6 0.76 -9.94 14.24
N LEU A 7 -0.09 -9.45 15.13
CA LEU A 7 -1.38 -8.88 14.76
C LEU A 7 -1.20 -7.36 14.54
N LEU A 8 -1.36 -6.90 13.28
CA LEU A 8 -1.23 -5.49 12.92
C LEU A 8 -2.60 -4.86 12.65
N ALA A 9 -2.85 -3.69 13.24
CA ALA A 9 -3.98 -2.87 12.85
C ALA A 9 -3.65 -2.12 11.55
N THR A 10 -4.53 -2.19 10.55
CA THR A 10 -4.33 -1.50 9.27
C THR A 10 -4.90 -0.09 9.32
N VAL A 11 -4.08 0.89 8.97
CA VAL A 11 -4.44 2.29 8.78
C VAL A 11 -4.31 2.61 7.29
N GLU A 12 -5.40 2.45 6.57
CA GLU A 12 -5.48 2.66 5.12
C GLU A 12 -5.64 4.15 4.82
N GLY A 13 -4.55 4.84 4.46
CA GLY A 13 -4.46 6.30 4.32
C GLY A 13 -5.70 6.96 3.71
N TYR A 14 -5.89 6.84 2.40
CA TYR A 14 -6.99 7.49 1.69
C TYR A 14 -8.39 7.16 2.24
N ALA A 15 -8.60 5.94 2.69
CA ALA A 15 -9.90 5.48 3.17
C ALA A 15 -10.26 6.00 4.58
N VAL A 16 -9.28 6.31 5.43
CA VAL A 16 -9.53 6.59 6.84
C VAL A 16 -8.97 7.92 7.36
N GLU A 17 -8.05 8.55 6.63
CA GLU A 17 -7.45 9.82 7.06
C GLU A 17 -8.42 10.99 7.04
N GLY A 18 -9.33 11.03 6.07
CA GLY A 18 -10.27 12.14 5.88
C GLY A 18 -9.65 13.42 5.32
N GLY A 19 -10.47 14.44 5.14
CA GLY A 19 -10.04 15.77 4.71
C GLY A 19 -9.67 15.89 3.23
N TYR A 20 -10.02 14.91 2.38
CA TYR A 20 -9.82 14.98 0.94
C TYR A 20 -10.88 15.79 0.19
N ASP A 21 -11.95 16.16 0.85
CA ASP A 21 -13.03 17.00 0.38
C ASP A 21 -12.89 18.48 0.77
N LEU A 22 -11.85 18.81 1.54
CA LEU A 22 -11.58 20.18 1.96
C LEU A 22 -11.02 21.02 0.82
N PRO A 23 -11.25 22.36 0.82
CA PRO A 23 -10.57 23.26 -0.10
C PRO A 23 -9.04 23.09 -0.02
N TYR A 24 -8.40 22.99 -1.16
CA TYR A 24 -6.94 22.79 -1.27
C TYR A 24 -6.42 21.41 -0.82
N ALA A 25 -7.32 20.46 -0.54
CA ALA A 25 -6.91 19.08 -0.29
C ALA A 25 -6.11 18.49 -1.46
N PRO A 26 -5.19 17.57 -1.19
CA PRO A 26 -4.48 16.87 -2.26
C PRO A 26 -5.47 16.04 -3.09
N THR A 27 -5.28 16.06 -4.39
CA THR A 27 -6.11 15.29 -5.32
C THR A 27 -5.47 13.96 -5.67
N THR A 28 -6.28 12.90 -5.71
CA THR A 28 -5.85 11.53 -6.00
C THR A 28 -6.36 11.06 -7.36
N CYS A 29 -5.93 9.88 -7.77
CA CYS A 29 -6.43 9.18 -8.96
C CYS A 29 -7.96 8.98 -8.97
N PHE A 30 -8.63 9.10 -7.83
CA PHE A 30 -10.09 9.01 -7.72
C PHE A 30 -10.80 10.31 -8.10
N ALA A 31 -10.12 11.45 -8.13
CA ALA A 31 -10.75 12.76 -8.37
C ALA A 31 -11.62 12.84 -9.64
N PRO A 32 -11.27 12.25 -10.79
CA PRO A 32 -12.16 12.25 -11.95
C PRO A 32 -13.48 11.51 -11.73
N ALA A 33 -13.43 10.35 -11.07
CA ALA A 33 -14.65 9.57 -10.78
C ALA A 33 -15.56 10.27 -9.76
N ILE A 34 -14.96 10.93 -8.77
CA ILE A 34 -15.69 11.75 -7.79
C ILE A 34 -16.38 12.93 -8.50
N SER A 35 -15.65 13.64 -9.36
CA SER A 35 -16.19 14.79 -10.12
C SER A 35 -17.36 14.39 -11.01
N LEU A 36 -17.33 13.18 -11.56
CA LEU A 36 -18.42 12.61 -12.38
C LEU A 36 -19.52 11.95 -11.53
N LYS A 37 -19.39 11.95 -10.22
CA LYS A 37 -20.33 11.27 -9.29
C LYS A 37 -20.44 9.75 -9.54
N HIS A 38 -19.40 9.14 -10.06
CA HIS A 38 -19.31 7.70 -10.24
C HIS A 38 -18.70 7.00 -9.01
N PHE A 39 -18.12 7.77 -8.12
CA PHE A 39 -17.51 7.31 -6.88
C PHE A 39 -17.68 8.40 -5.80
N ASP A 40 -18.08 8.00 -4.61
CA ASP A 40 -18.11 8.89 -3.46
C ASP A 40 -16.72 8.97 -2.84
N GLY A 41 -16.22 10.17 -2.64
CA GLY A 41 -14.95 10.37 -1.96
C GLY A 41 -15.03 9.96 -0.48
N PRO A 42 -13.87 9.78 0.19
CA PRO A 42 -13.85 9.35 1.60
C PRO A 42 -14.44 10.38 2.57
N GLY A 43 -14.61 11.64 2.13
CA GLY A 43 -15.15 12.70 2.98
C GLY A 43 -14.29 12.94 4.23
N GLU A 44 -14.95 13.03 5.37
CA GLU A 44 -14.29 13.13 6.68
C GLU A 44 -13.69 11.78 7.13
N ALA A 45 -14.25 10.67 6.64
CA ALA A 45 -13.86 9.32 7.01
C ALA A 45 -13.76 9.12 8.54
N ALA A 46 -12.71 8.44 9.03
CA ALA A 46 -12.41 8.33 10.46
C ALA A 46 -11.56 9.50 10.99
N ASN A 47 -11.26 10.49 10.14
CA ASN A 47 -10.45 11.67 10.47
C ASN A 47 -9.10 11.34 11.11
N LEU A 48 -8.47 10.22 10.71
CA LEU A 48 -7.22 9.78 11.32
C LEU A 48 -6.03 10.70 10.99
N TRP A 49 -6.17 11.60 10.03
CA TRP A 49 -5.15 12.65 9.84
C TRP A 49 -4.98 13.52 11.09
N VAL A 50 -6.07 13.78 11.80
CA VAL A 50 -6.12 14.60 13.04
C VAL A 50 -6.12 13.72 14.28
N GLU A 51 -6.95 12.66 14.29
CA GLU A 51 -7.27 11.86 15.48
C GLU A 51 -6.39 10.62 15.64
N PHE A 52 -5.26 10.53 14.92
CA PHE A 52 -4.42 9.34 14.89
C PHE A 52 -3.98 8.89 16.29
N GLU A 53 -3.48 9.81 17.11
CA GLU A 53 -2.95 9.50 18.43
C GLU A 53 -4.03 8.98 19.39
N SER A 54 -5.24 9.53 19.30
CA SER A 54 -6.38 9.07 20.11
C SER A 54 -6.82 7.66 19.71
N ALA A 55 -6.88 7.38 18.41
CA ALA A 55 -7.27 6.08 17.87
C ALA A 55 -6.23 4.98 18.18
N VAL A 56 -4.95 5.27 17.92
CA VAL A 56 -3.88 4.26 18.01
C VAL A 56 -3.49 3.94 19.47
N ARG A 57 -3.72 4.87 20.40
CA ARG A 57 -3.39 4.70 21.83
C ARG A 57 -3.95 3.42 22.44
N HIS A 58 -5.11 2.97 21.99
CA HIS A 58 -5.82 1.84 22.55
C HIS A 58 -5.38 0.47 21.97
N LEU A 59 -4.64 0.46 20.86
CA LEU A 59 -4.29 -0.77 20.14
C LEU A 59 -3.53 -1.80 21.00
N PRO A 60 -2.53 -1.43 21.84
CA PRO A 60 -1.86 -2.41 22.68
C PRO A 60 -2.82 -3.10 23.68
N GLY A 61 -3.77 -2.33 24.24
CA GLY A 61 -4.79 -2.87 25.15
C GLY A 61 -5.79 -3.81 24.48
N LEU A 62 -5.92 -3.73 23.15
CA LEU A 62 -6.74 -4.62 22.33
C LEU A 62 -5.96 -5.84 21.80
N GLY A 63 -4.68 -5.97 22.15
CA GLY A 63 -3.85 -7.11 21.76
C GLY A 63 -3.17 -6.96 20.40
N PHE A 64 -3.13 -5.76 19.82
CA PHE A 64 -2.37 -5.52 18.60
C PHE A 64 -0.86 -5.37 18.91
N ASP A 65 -0.04 -6.02 18.09
CA ASP A 65 1.41 -5.98 18.17
C ASP A 65 2.01 -4.81 17.37
N GLY A 66 1.23 -4.23 16.47
CA GLY A 66 1.71 -3.16 15.60
C GLY A 66 0.65 -2.52 14.73
N ILE A 67 1.11 -1.63 13.86
CA ILE A 67 0.30 -0.98 12.84
C ILE A 67 0.91 -1.16 11.45
N ARG A 68 0.03 -1.15 10.47
CA ARG A 68 0.34 -1.03 9.05
C ARG A 68 -0.18 0.32 8.59
N LEU A 69 0.72 1.29 8.47
CA LEU A 69 0.42 2.70 8.20
C LEU A 69 0.65 3.01 6.73
N THR A 70 -0.39 3.35 5.99
CA THR A 70 -0.25 3.88 4.64
C THR A 70 0.18 5.34 4.69
N VAL A 71 1.17 5.67 3.88
CA VAL A 71 1.72 7.03 3.73
C VAL A 71 1.29 7.57 2.36
N GLU A 72 0.30 8.45 2.36
CA GLU A 72 -0.32 8.89 1.12
C GLU A 72 0.60 9.79 0.29
N TRP A 73 1.02 9.29 -0.88
CA TRP A 73 1.87 10.04 -1.80
C TRP A 73 1.23 11.36 -2.23
N ALA A 74 -0.11 11.37 -2.42
CA ALA A 74 -0.82 12.59 -2.80
C ALA A 74 -0.71 13.71 -1.75
N ARG A 75 -0.59 13.39 -0.45
CA ARG A 75 -0.34 14.40 0.60
C ARG A 75 1.09 14.89 0.59
N ILE A 76 2.04 13.99 0.40
CA ILE A 76 3.46 14.33 0.42
C ILE A 76 3.88 15.10 -0.84
N GLU A 77 3.28 14.78 -1.98
CA GLU A 77 3.56 15.43 -3.27
C GLU A 77 2.25 15.73 -4.01
N PRO A 78 1.51 16.75 -3.56
CA PRO A 78 0.19 17.09 -4.12
C PRO A 78 0.26 17.56 -5.58
N ARG A 79 1.41 18.05 -6.02
CA ARG A 79 1.73 18.38 -7.41
C ARG A 79 3.14 17.92 -7.73
N GLN A 80 3.38 17.55 -8.98
CA GLN A 80 4.69 17.07 -9.42
C GLN A 80 5.83 18.00 -8.98
N GLY A 81 6.79 17.46 -8.25
CA GLY A 81 7.96 18.17 -7.74
C GLY A 81 7.70 19.10 -6.55
N GLN A 82 6.45 19.24 -6.09
CA GLN A 82 6.12 20.07 -4.92
C GLN A 82 5.93 19.18 -3.69
N ILE A 83 6.97 19.11 -2.88
CA ILE A 83 6.95 18.27 -1.68
C ILE A 83 6.39 19.06 -0.48
N ASP A 84 5.32 18.55 0.10
CA ASP A 84 4.81 19.00 1.38
C ASP A 84 5.60 18.34 2.52
N GLN A 85 6.58 19.08 3.04
CA GLN A 85 7.42 18.62 4.14
C GLN A 85 6.62 18.44 5.45
N LEU A 86 5.56 19.23 5.66
CA LEU A 86 4.73 19.12 6.86
C LEU A 86 3.93 17.83 6.83
N ALA A 87 3.38 17.46 5.67
CA ALA A 87 2.71 16.17 5.53
C ALA A 87 3.67 14.99 5.78
N LEU A 88 4.88 15.03 5.23
CA LEU A 88 5.88 14.00 5.47
C LEU A 88 6.27 13.91 6.95
N LEU A 89 6.47 15.06 7.62
CA LEU A 89 6.77 15.10 9.05
C LEU A 89 5.59 14.60 9.90
N ARG A 90 4.35 14.87 9.50
CA ARG A 90 3.17 14.34 10.19
C ARG A 90 3.16 12.80 10.18
N TYR A 91 3.46 12.16 9.05
CA TYR A 91 3.61 10.70 9.01
C TYR A 91 4.75 10.19 9.89
N LEU A 92 5.86 10.91 9.94
CA LEU A 92 6.94 10.58 10.86
C LEU A 92 6.51 10.67 12.33
N GLU A 93 5.73 11.69 12.70
CA GLU A 93 5.15 11.83 14.04
C GLU A 93 4.20 10.68 14.38
N MET A 94 3.32 10.29 13.44
CA MET A 94 2.44 9.14 13.59
C MET A 94 3.22 7.85 13.86
N ALA A 95 4.29 7.61 13.06
CA ALA A 95 5.14 6.43 13.26
C ALA A 95 5.86 6.46 14.62
N ARG A 96 6.40 7.61 15.02
CA ARG A 96 7.06 7.80 16.32
C ARG A 96 6.11 7.59 17.49
N PHE A 97 4.88 8.09 17.35
CA PHE A 97 3.86 7.87 18.38
C PHE A 97 3.53 6.39 18.53
N ALA A 98 3.30 5.68 17.43
CA ALA A 98 3.07 4.23 17.47
C ALA A 98 4.25 3.47 18.08
N LYS A 99 5.49 3.83 17.74
CA LYS A 99 6.70 3.26 18.37
C LYS A 99 6.76 3.54 19.87
N SER A 100 6.35 4.72 20.31
CA SER A 100 6.32 5.06 21.74
C SER A 100 5.36 4.21 22.57
N LEU A 101 4.35 3.61 21.92
CA LEU A 101 3.42 2.64 22.50
C LEU A 101 3.95 1.19 22.45
N GLY A 102 5.17 0.98 21.95
CA GLY A 102 5.75 -0.36 21.76
C GLY A 102 5.26 -1.10 20.52
N LEU A 103 4.49 -0.45 19.64
CA LEU A 103 3.96 -1.07 18.44
C LEU A 103 5.04 -1.24 17.36
N HIS A 104 4.97 -2.37 16.66
CA HIS A 104 5.68 -2.58 15.41
C HIS A 104 5.07 -1.71 14.31
N VAL A 105 5.90 -1.00 13.53
CA VAL A 105 5.42 -0.08 12.49
C VAL A 105 5.86 -0.55 11.12
N THR A 106 4.90 -0.96 10.32
CA THR A 106 5.06 -1.25 8.89
C THR A 106 4.47 -0.10 8.08
N VAL A 107 5.28 0.55 7.25
CA VAL A 107 4.79 1.58 6.33
C VAL A 107 4.38 0.97 5.01
N VAL A 108 3.26 1.43 4.46
CA VAL A 108 2.80 1.10 3.10
C VAL A 108 2.97 2.33 2.22
N ILE A 109 3.63 2.16 1.07
CA ILE A 109 3.91 3.27 0.15
C ILE A 109 2.74 3.52 -0.79
N ILE A 110 2.17 2.49 -1.36
CA ILE A 110 0.97 2.56 -2.21
C ILE A 110 -0.04 1.53 -1.72
N ASP A 111 -1.22 2.01 -1.41
CA ASP A 111 -2.38 1.19 -1.11
C ASP A 111 -3.43 1.32 -2.23
N GLN A 112 -4.40 2.21 -2.09
CA GLN A 112 -5.50 2.39 -3.04
C GLN A 112 -5.31 3.62 -3.92
N ALA A 113 -4.65 4.66 -3.41
CA ALA A 113 -4.58 5.97 -4.03
C ALA A 113 -3.14 6.35 -4.42
N TRP A 114 -3.05 7.21 -5.42
CA TRP A 114 -1.82 7.89 -5.83
C TRP A 114 -2.15 9.32 -6.29
N PRO A 115 -1.16 10.23 -6.38
CA PRO A 115 -1.41 11.60 -6.78
C PRO A 115 -2.07 11.71 -8.14
N SER A 116 -3.05 12.60 -8.29
CA SER A 116 -3.77 12.82 -9.56
C SER A 116 -2.87 13.25 -10.70
N TRP A 117 -1.75 13.92 -10.42
CA TRP A 117 -0.80 14.38 -11.45
C TRP A 117 -0.07 13.23 -12.15
N LEU A 118 -0.02 12.03 -11.56
CA LEU A 118 0.47 10.81 -12.23
C LEU A 118 -0.50 10.29 -13.29
N GLY A 119 -1.76 10.73 -13.26
CA GLY A 119 -2.83 10.22 -14.11
C GLY A 119 -3.40 8.89 -13.62
N GLN A 120 -4.51 8.48 -14.22
CA GLN A 120 -5.17 7.22 -13.85
C GLN A 120 -4.40 5.98 -14.30
N GLU A 121 -3.65 6.10 -15.39
CA GLU A 121 -2.86 5.02 -15.98
C GLU A 121 -1.40 5.01 -15.51
N ALA A 122 -1.13 5.58 -14.33
CA ALA A 122 0.22 5.76 -13.79
C ALA A 122 1.09 4.51 -13.94
N TRP A 123 0.52 3.34 -13.68
CA TRP A 123 1.26 2.07 -13.68
C TRP A 123 1.61 1.54 -15.09
N LEU A 124 1.15 2.21 -16.16
CA LEU A 124 1.57 1.94 -17.55
C LEU A 124 2.67 2.88 -18.05
N LEU A 125 2.92 3.98 -17.33
CA LEU A 125 3.73 5.10 -17.80
C LEU A 125 5.18 4.97 -17.32
N PRO A 126 6.16 4.76 -18.21
CA PRO A 126 7.57 4.57 -17.81
C PRO A 126 8.17 5.73 -17.03
N TRP A 127 7.70 6.96 -17.26
CA TRP A 127 8.19 8.14 -16.56
C TRP A 127 7.79 8.18 -15.06
N VAL A 128 6.78 7.41 -14.66
CA VAL A 128 6.38 7.27 -13.25
C VAL A 128 7.45 6.55 -12.42
N VAL A 129 8.22 5.66 -13.05
CA VAL A 129 9.22 4.82 -12.36
C VAL A 129 10.23 5.65 -11.54
N PRO A 130 10.93 6.64 -12.10
CA PRO A 130 11.88 7.44 -11.33
C PRO A 130 11.18 8.24 -10.21
N HIS A 131 9.99 8.78 -10.44
CA HIS A 131 9.25 9.51 -9.41
C HIS A 131 8.87 8.60 -8.24
N PHE A 132 8.43 7.38 -8.55
CA PHE A 132 8.12 6.38 -7.53
C PHE A 132 9.36 6.02 -6.70
N VAL A 133 10.48 5.73 -7.33
CA VAL A 133 11.73 5.39 -6.63
C VAL A 133 12.17 6.53 -5.71
N GLU A 134 12.12 7.78 -6.17
CA GLU A 134 12.47 8.95 -5.37
C GLU A 134 11.48 9.17 -4.21
N HIS A 135 10.18 8.91 -4.44
CA HIS A 135 9.18 8.97 -3.38
C HIS A 135 9.48 7.93 -2.28
N VAL A 136 9.70 6.66 -2.65
CA VAL A 136 10.07 5.59 -1.70
C VAL A 136 11.31 5.97 -0.90
N LYS A 137 12.37 6.42 -1.56
CA LYS A 137 13.61 6.84 -0.91
C LYS A 137 13.36 7.96 0.09
N ARG A 138 12.61 8.98 -0.30
CA ARG A 138 12.26 10.13 0.55
C ARG A 138 11.52 9.67 1.81
N VAL A 139 10.45 8.90 1.66
CA VAL A 139 9.63 8.42 2.78
C VAL A 139 10.47 7.54 3.71
N VAL A 140 11.06 6.49 3.17
CA VAL A 140 11.76 5.48 3.99
C VAL A 140 12.99 6.07 4.67
N THR A 141 13.77 6.92 3.98
CA THR A 141 14.94 7.56 4.58
C THR A 141 14.54 8.52 5.70
N THR A 142 13.47 9.31 5.50
CA THR A 142 12.98 10.23 6.54
C THR A 142 12.47 9.47 7.76
N MET A 143 11.84 8.31 7.56
CA MET A 143 11.20 7.53 8.62
C MET A 143 12.07 6.40 9.19
N ALA A 144 13.26 6.14 8.64
CA ALA A 144 14.07 4.94 8.89
C ALA A 144 14.29 4.62 10.40
N GLY A 145 14.42 5.63 11.26
CA GLY A 145 14.57 5.44 12.71
C GLY A 145 13.26 5.19 13.45
N SER A 146 12.10 5.23 12.77
CA SER A 146 10.77 5.18 13.38
C SER A 146 9.87 4.11 12.78
N ILE A 147 10.39 3.32 11.83
CA ILE A 147 9.70 2.19 11.20
C ILE A 147 10.52 0.92 11.33
N ASP A 148 9.88 -0.22 11.35
CA ASP A 148 10.57 -1.52 11.38
C ASP A 148 10.77 -2.05 9.96
N ASN A 149 9.80 -1.82 9.09
CA ASN A 149 9.86 -2.20 7.69
C ASN A 149 8.85 -1.40 6.84
N PHE A 150 8.88 -1.63 5.52
CA PHE A 150 7.90 -1.06 4.61
C PHE A 150 7.52 -2.03 3.49
N ILE A 151 6.34 -1.78 2.91
CA ILE A 151 5.74 -2.50 1.79
C ILE A 151 5.57 -1.50 0.65
N LEU A 152 5.94 -1.88 -0.58
CA LEU A 152 5.79 -0.98 -1.73
C LEU A 152 4.33 -0.84 -2.17
N PHE A 153 3.64 -1.96 -2.27
CA PHE A 153 2.26 -2.03 -2.77
C PHE A 153 1.44 -2.91 -1.85
N ALA A 154 0.40 -2.35 -1.26
CA ALA A 154 -0.44 -3.05 -0.30
C ALA A 154 -1.19 -4.24 -0.92
N ASN A 155 -1.70 -4.07 -2.12
CA ASN A 155 -2.42 -5.11 -2.83
C ASN A 155 -2.25 -4.96 -4.35
N TRP A 156 -1.34 -5.74 -4.90
CA TRP A 156 -1.09 -5.76 -6.34
C TRP A 156 -2.32 -6.13 -7.15
N ALA A 157 -3.10 -7.10 -6.67
CA ALA A 157 -4.30 -7.55 -7.35
C ALA A 157 -5.31 -6.40 -7.47
N HIS A 158 -5.48 -5.61 -6.40
CA HIS A 158 -6.37 -4.45 -6.42
C HIS A 158 -5.95 -3.44 -7.49
N LEU A 159 -4.64 -3.09 -7.57
CA LEU A 159 -4.14 -2.18 -8.59
C LEU A 159 -4.37 -2.72 -10.02
N LEU A 160 -4.27 -4.04 -10.21
CA LEU A 160 -4.49 -4.67 -11.51
C LEU A 160 -5.97 -4.81 -11.86
N ASN A 161 -6.86 -4.93 -10.87
CA ASN A 161 -8.31 -4.99 -11.07
C ASN A 161 -8.88 -3.72 -11.71
N GLY A 162 -8.19 -2.59 -11.59
CA GLY A 162 -8.52 -1.38 -12.34
C GLY A 162 -8.49 -1.56 -13.86
N PHE A 163 -7.72 -2.53 -14.38
CA PHE A 163 -7.61 -2.83 -15.80
C PHE A 163 -8.52 -3.99 -16.24
N THR A 164 -8.97 -4.83 -15.32
CA THR A 164 -9.71 -6.05 -15.65
C THR A 164 -11.19 -5.93 -15.29
N GLU A 165 -11.49 -5.41 -14.13
CA GLU A 165 -12.84 -5.35 -13.55
C GLU A 165 -13.42 -3.93 -13.49
N ALA A 166 -12.60 -2.91 -13.67
CA ALA A 166 -12.96 -1.50 -13.50
C ALA A 166 -13.48 -1.19 -12.07
N SER A 167 -12.94 -1.86 -11.04
CA SER A 167 -13.29 -1.64 -9.64
C SER A 167 -12.58 -0.42 -9.03
N CYS A 168 -11.48 0.02 -9.65
CA CYS A 168 -10.68 1.16 -9.25
C CYS A 168 -10.03 1.83 -10.48
N PRO A 169 -9.28 2.94 -10.34
CA PRO A 169 -8.52 3.49 -11.46
C PRO A 169 -7.59 2.46 -12.10
N PRO A 170 -7.48 2.42 -13.42
CA PRO A 170 -8.02 3.35 -14.44
C PRO A 170 -9.43 3.05 -14.94
N TRP A 171 -10.25 2.28 -14.22
CA TRP A 171 -11.66 1.98 -14.52
C TRP A 171 -11.88 1.29 -15.87
N ARG A 172 -10.93 0.48 -16.30
CA ARG A 172 -10.98 -0.30 -17.55
C ARG A 172 -11.54 -1.68 -17.30
N ARG A 173 -12.16 -2.25 -18.34
CA ARG A 173 -12.62 -3.64 -18.34
C ARG A 173 -11.91 -4.42 -19.43
N ARG A 174 -11.56 -5.68 -19.13
CA ARG A 174 -10.97 -6.64 -20.08
C ARG A 174 -9.68 -6.16 -20.74
N ALA A 175 -8.92 -5.31 -20.05
CA ALA A 175 -7.64 -4.83 -20.51
C ALA A 175 -6.49 -5.67 -19.94
N SER A 176 -6.54 -6.99 -20.14
CA SER A 176 -5.58 -7.97 -19.61
C SER A 176 -4.13 -7.67 -20.03
N ASP A 177 -3.92 -7.19 -21.26
CA ASP A 177 -2.58 -6.84 -21.75
C ASP A 177 -2.02 -5.61 -21.00
N ASP A 178 -2.87 -4.64 -20.70
CA ASP A 178 -2.47 -3.48 -19.90
C ASP A 178 -2.24 -3.87 -18.43
N ALA A 179 -3.06 -4.75 -17.87
CA ALA A 179 -2.80 -5.32 -16.54
C ALA A 179 -1.45 -6.01 -16.48
N PHE A 180 -1.11 -6.82 -17.48
CA PHE A 180 0.20 -7.47 -17.57
C PHE A 180 1.35 -6.45 -17.69
N ARG A 181 1.18 -5.42 -18.54
CA ARG A 181 2.19 -4.33 -18.67
C ARG A 181 2.37 -3.57 -17.37
N ALA A 182 1.29 -3.26 -16.66
CA ALA A 182 1.34 -2.64 -15.33
C ALA A 182 2.10 -3.53 -14.35
N GLN A 183 1.81 -4.82 -14.29
CA GLN A 183 2.51 -5.78 -13.44
C GLN A 183 4.02 -5.80 -13.72
N VAL A 184 4.42 -5.83 -14.98
CA VAL A 184 5.84 -5.77 -15.37
C VAL A 184 6.51 -4.49 -14.87
N GLN A 185 5.80 -3.36 -14.95
CA GLN A 185 6.33 -2.09 -14.48
C GLN A 185 6.45 -2.04 -12.94
N LEU A 186 5.43 -2.50 -12.20
CA LEU A 186 5.48 -2.59 -10.75
C LEU A 186 6.66 -3.48 -10.30
N ARG A 187 6.88 -4.60 -10.98
CA ARG A 187 8.04 -5.47 -10.72
C ARG A 187 9.36 -4.74 -10.97
N LYS A 188 9.49 -4.01 -12.07
CA LYS A 188 10.68 -3.18 -12.36
C LYS A 188 10.93 -2.14 -11.26
N MET A 189 9.89 -1.49 -10.76
CA MET A 189 10.00 -0.55 -9.64
C MET A 189 10.54 -1.24 -8.39
N THR A 190 10.03 -2.42 -8.08
CA THR A 190 10.49 -3.22 -6.94
C THR A 190 11.96 -3.61 -7.10
N ASP A 191 12.37 -4.09 -8.28
CA ASP A 191 13.77 -4.46 -8.56
C ASP A 191 14.73 -3.26 -8.41
N LEU A 192 14.27 -2.06 -8.75
CA LEU A 192 15.07 -0.83 -8.55
C LEU A 192 15.23 -0.52 -7.06
N ILE A 193 14.14 -0.63 -6.27
CA ILE A 193 14.20 -0.40 -4.81
C ILE A 193 15.10 -1.44 -4.12
N LEU A 194 15.07 -2.69 -4.56
CA LEU A 194 15.95 -3.74 -4.01
C LEU A 194 17.44 -3.44 -4.21
N ARG A 195 17.80 -2.62 -5.19
CA ARG A 195 19.18 -2.16 -5.44
C ARG A 195 19.58 -0.95 -4.60
N GLU A 196 18.64 -0.27 -3.98
CA GLU A 196 18.85 0.93 -3.15
C GLU A 196 19.29 0.51 -1.74
N LYS A 197 20.60 0.53 -1.49
CA LYS A 197 21.21 0.05 -0.24
C LYS A 197 20.67 0.73 1.02
N ALA A 198 20.20 1.97 0.91
CA ALA A 198 19.69 2.74 2.04
C ALA A 198 18.30 2.26 2.49
N VAL A 199 17.50 1.73 1.60
CA VAL A 199 16.09 1.39 1.87
C VAL A 199 15.78 -0.10 1.74
N ALA A 200 16.46 -0.81 0.85
CA ALA A 200 16.23 -2.24 0.60
C ALA A 200 16.21 -3.14 1.85
N PRO A 201 17.06 -2.91 2.88
CA PRO A 201 17.04 -3.75 4.10
C PRO A 201 15.73 -3.70 4.88
N LEU A 202 14.92 -2.64 4.71
CA LEU A 202 13.63 -2.47 5.40
C LEU A 202 12.45 -2.96 4.54
N LEU A 203 12.68 -3.31 3.27
CA LEU A 203 11.62 -3.79 2.38
C LEU A 203 11.17 -5.18 2.79
N VAL A 204 9.86 -5.35 2.93
CA VAL A 204 9.19 -6.64 3.10
C VAL A 204 8.14 -6.81 2.02
N ASN A 205 7.82 -8.07 1.72
CA ASN A 205 6.71 -8.36 0.82
C ASN A 205 5.39 -8.22 1.56
N GLU A 206 4.37 -7.85 0.80
CA GLU A 206 3.04 -7.87 1.35
C GLU A 206 2.53 -9.30 1.53
N TRP A 207 1.63 -9.43 2.53
CA TRP A 207 0.90 -10.64 2.81
C TRP A 207 -0.41 -10.63 2.04
N TYR A 208 -0.63 -11.66 1.22
CA TYR A 208 -1.93 -11.86 0.60
C TYR A 208 -2.85 -12.55 1.59
N VAL A 209 -4.02 -11.94 1.83
CA VAL A 209 -5.10 -12.59 2.55
C VAL A 209 -5.88 -13.42 1.55
N VAL A 210 -5.81 -14.73 1.68
CA VAL A 210 -6.64 -15.66 0.90
C VAL A 210 -7.68 -16.23 1.83
N ASP A 211 -8.96 -16.05 1.51
CA ASP A 211 -10.01 -16.77 2.21
C ASP A 211 -9.87 -18.26 1.89
N ALA A 212 -9.76 -19.09 2.91
CA ALA A 212 -9.61 -20.54 2.74
C ALA A 212 -10.82 -21.17 2.01
N ASP A 213 -11.99 -20.54 2.14
CA ASP A 213 -13.21 -20.94 1.46
C ASP A 213 -13.36 -20.29 0.06
N ASP A 214 -12.50 -19.34 -0.30
CA ASP A 214 -12.56 -18.68 -1.60
C ASP A 214 -11.71 -19.41 -2.65
N VAL A 215 -12.11 -20.65 -2.92
CA VAL A 215 -11.59 -21.43 -4.07
C VAL A 215 -11.81 -20.67 -5.39
N LYS A 216 -12.82 -19.77 -5.44
CA LYS A 216 -13.09 -18.90 -6.59
C LYS A 216 -12.08 -17.77 -6.64
N GLY A 217 -11.70 -17.14 -5.52
CA GLY A 217 -10.67 -16.11 -5.48
C GLY A 217 -9.32 -16.63 -5.93
N LEU A 218 -8.92 -17.83 -5.49
CA LEU A 218 -7.74 -18.54 -6.01
C LEU A 218 -7.87 -18.87 -7.49
N ALA A 219 -9.05 -19.28 -7.96
CA ALA A 219 -9.31 -19.54 -9.35
C ALA A 219 -9.33 -18.24 -10.18
N THR A 220 -9.83 -17.14 -9.62
CA THR A 220 -9.83 -15.80 -10.22
C THR A 220 -8.41 -15.27 -10.33
N LEU A 221 -7.61 -15.35 -9.27
CA LEU A 221 -6.17 -15.02 -9.31
C LEU A 221 -5.42 -15.87 -10.38
N ARG A 222 -5.80 -17.14 -10.56
CA ARG A 222 -5.27 -18.03 -11.60
C ARG A 222 -5.79 -17.68 -13.00
N SER A 223 -7.04 -17.24 -13.14
CA SER A 223 -7.64 -16.89 -14.44
C SER A 223 -7.21 -15.52 -14.95
N GLU A 224 -6.82 -14.61 -14.09
CA GLU A 224 -6.46 -13.22 -14.40
C GLU A 224 -4.98 -12.99 -14.66
N GLY A 225 -4.23 -14.04 -14.95
CA GLY A 225 -2.82 -13.92 -15.31
C GLY A 225 -1.86 -14.16 -14.15
N VAL A 226 -2.35 -14.34 -12.93
CA VAL A 226 -1.64 -15.07 -11.88
C VAL A 226 -1.72 -16.56 -12.24
N ARG A 227 -1.19 -16.88 -13.41
CA ARG A 227 -1.13 -18.25 -13.90
C ARG A 227 -0.04 -18.95 -13.15
N ASP A 228 -0.44 -19.76 -12.18
CA ASP A 228 0.31 -20.71 -11.39
C ASP A 228 0.78 -20.22 -10.03
N GLU A 229 0.80 -21.17 -9.09
CA GLU A 229 1.62 -21.12 -7.88
C GLU A 229 3.02 -20.52 -8.12
N ILE A 230 3.54 -20.68 -9.32
CA ILE A 230 4.78 -20.09 -9.79
C ILE A 230 4.72 -18.55 -9.87
N HIS A 231 3.58 -17.93 -10.18
CA HIS A 231 3.50 -16.45 -10.19
C HIS A 231 3.32 -15.85 -8.79
N VAL A 232 2.56 -16.45 -7.93
CA VAL A 232 2.52 -16.09 -6.50
C VAL A 232 3.86 -16.44 -5.86
N ARG A 233 4.42 -17.61 -6.12
CA ARG A 233 5.78 -17.99 -5.74
C ARG A 233 6.83 -17.15 -6.45
N SER A 234 6.76 -16.83 -7.73
CA SER A 234 7.78 -16.02 -8.41
C SER A 234 7.66 -14.53 -8.09
N ILE A 235 6.50 -14.02 -7.70
CA ILE A 235 6.41 -12.74 -7.01
C ILE A 235 7.08 -12.86 -5.64
N LEU A 236 6.88 -13.94 -4.92
CA LEU A 236 7.47 -14.22 -3.62
C LEU A 236 8.94 -14.72 -3.73
N GLU A 237 9.28 -15.58 -4.68
CA GLU A 237 10.62 -16.14 -4.93
C GLU A 237 11.48 -15.24 -5.82
N GLY A 238 10.90 -14.38 -6.64
CA GLY A 238 11.61 -13.37 -7.43
C GLY A 238 12.31 -12.30 -6.60
N PHE A 239 12.05 -12.25 -5.30
CA PHE A 239 12.70 -11.37 -4.33
C PHE A 239 13.95 -11.98 -3.67
N GLY A 240 14.38 -13.17 -4.11
CA GLY A 240 15.57 -13.86 -3.59
C GLY A 240 15.38 -14.39 -2.16
N PRO A 241 16.09 -15.46 -1.81
CA PRO A 241 15.83 -16.26 -0.61
C PRO A 241 16.23 -15.60 0.71
N THR A 242 16.69 -14.35 0.73
CA THR A 242 17.46 -13.89 1.88
C THR A 242 16.84 -12.81 2.73
N LYS A 243 15.72 -12.14 2.38
CA LYS A 243 15.23 -11.06 3.26
C LYS A 243 13.74 -10.72 3.20
N CYS A 244 12.95 -11.33 2.37
CA CYS A 244 11.52 -11.05 2.34
C CYS A 244 10.78 -12.16 3.05
N ASN A 245 10.32 -11.89 4.26
CA ASN A 245 9.35 -12.77 4.92
C ASN A 245 8.02 -12.60 4.18
N ALA A 246 7.84 -13.36 3.12
CA ALA A 246 6.54 -13.49 2.49
C ALA A 246 5.69 -14.41 3.36
N GLY A 247 4.55 -13.94 3.76
CA GLY A 247 3.57 -14.74 4.47
C GLY A 247 2.26 -14.75 3.71
N ILE A 248 1.58 -15.87 3.75
CA ILE A 248 0.21 -15.98 3.29
C ILE A 248 -0.65 -16.00 4.54
N LEU A 249 -1.48 -14.98 4.74
CA LEU A 249 -2.53 -15.01 5.75
C LEU A 249 -3.74 -15.67 5.12
N ILE A 250 -4.12 -16.81 5.68
CA ILE A 250 -5.37 -17.48 5.29
C ILE A 250 -6.45 -17.05 6.26
N ARG A 251 -7.46 -16.38 5.74
CA ARG A 251 -8.68 -16.09 6.49
C ARG A 251 -9.54 -17.34 6.54
N VAL A 252 -9.74 -17.89 7.74
CA VAL A 252 -10.65 -19.00 7.99
C VAL A 252 -11.86 -18.44 8.74
N GLY A 253 -12.97 -18.23 8.05
CA GLY A 253 -14.13 -17.56 8.61
C GLY A 253 -13.81 -16.12 9.03
N ASN A 254 -14.06 -15.77 10.30
CA ASN A 254 -13.69 -14.46 10.87
C ASN A 254 -12.35 -14.48 11.62
N GLU A 255 -11.59 -15.57 11.53
CA GLU A 255 -10.30 -15.72 12.21
C GLU A 255 -9.17 -15.81 11.20
N PHE A 256 -8.02 -15.19 11.51
CA PHE A 256 -6.81 -15.31 10.73
C PHE A 256 -5.94 -16.41 11.30
N GLN A 257 -5.57 -17.39 10.49
CA GLN A 257 -4.57 -18.39 10.86
C GLN A 257 -3.33 -18.23 9.98
N PRO A 258 -2.14 -18.04 10.56
CA PRO A 258 -0.88 -18.05 9.81
C PRO A 258 -0.53 -19.48 9.40
N ARG A 259 -0.03 -19.64 8.19
CA ARG A 259 0.63 -20.86 7.73
C ARG A 259 2.12 -20.65 7.56
#